data_a5b68b4e02927de09e65d7ca07028ae8
#
_entry.id   a5b68b4e02927de09e65d7ca07028ae8
#
_cell.length_a   1.000
_cell.length_b   1.000
_cell.length_c   1.000
_cell.angle_alpha   90.00
_cell.angle_beta   90.00
_cell.angle_gamma   90.00
#
_symmetry.space_group_name_H-M   'P 1'
#
loop_
_entity.id
_entity.type
_entity.pdbx_description
1 polymer ?
#
loop_
_entity_poly.entity_id
_entity_poly.type
_entity_poly.pdbx_seq_one_letter_code
_entity_poly.pdbx_strand_id
1 'polypeptide(L)'
;RGQLMFKFSPKFKANVTAQYINSDGGATYYSISPEDAANPEGFTTYLNPNPEDGNNVISQDILGASDMKNFYTNLNLEYNTDNVKFQSITSYNDVDRSTIGDLDFTPVFVLDQGEFNNTKSFNQELRVTNRKTDTKFDWSLGGFYQNVERSFFQSDLLFSDEWAVTDYTATFN
;
A
#
# COMPACT_ATOMS: atom_id res chain seq x y z
N ARG A 1 8.93 5.61 -14.05
CA ARG A 1 8.20 4.59 -14.81
C ARG A 1 8.77 4.51 -16.22
N GLY A 2 9.05 3.28 -16.71
CA GLY A 2 9.45 2.97 -18.08
C GLY A 2 8.54 1.89 -18.68
N GLN A 3 8.37 1.95 -20.00
CA GLN A 3 7.61 0.95 -20.75
C GLN A 3 8.30 0.69 -22.07
N LEU A 4 8.45 -0.59 -22.42
CA LEU A 4 9.04 -1.04 -23.67
C LEU A 4 8.08 -2.01 -24.36
N MET A 5 7.86 -1.80 -25.63
CA MET A 5 7.06 -2.67 -26.47
C MET A 5 7.93 -3.31 -27.56
N PHE A 6 7.91 -4.62 -27.62
CA PHE A 6 8.62 -5.40 -28.62
C PHE A 6 7.60 -6.07 -29.56
N LYS A 7 7.78 -5.89 -30.85
CA LYS A 7 7.02 -6.58 -31.90
C LYS A 7 7.94 -7.56 -32.61
N PHE A 8 7.94 -8.82 -32.15
CA PHE A 8 8.82 -9.85 -32.72
C PHE A 8 8.30 -10.34 -34.07
N SER A 9 6.98 -10.30 -34.27
CA SER A 9 6.30 -10.62 -35.53
C SER A 9 4.93 -9.96 -35.56
N PRO A 10 4.21 -9.99 -36.70
CA PRO A 10 2.81 -9.55 -36.75
C PRO A 10 1.89 -10.28 -35.75
N LYS A 11 2.29 -11.49 -35.34
CA LYS A 11 1.51 -12.36 -34.44
C LYS A 11 1.99 -12.33 -33.00
N PHE A 12 3.23 -11.88 -32.72
CA PHE A 12 3.80 -11.94 -31.37
C PHE A 12 4.33 -10.59 -30.90
N LYS A 13 3.85 -10.15 -29.73
CA LYS A 13 4.21 -8.92 -29.06
C LYS A 13 4.52 -9.18 -27.59
N ALA A 14 5.45 -8.40 -27.05
CA ALA A 14 5.71 -8.30 -25.62
C ALA A 14 5.69 -6.83 -25.18
N ASN A 15 5.10 -6.59 -24.03
CA ASN A 15 5.10 -5.26 -23.40
C ASN A 15 5.63 -5.42 -21.97
N VAL A 16 6.71 -4.70 -21.66
CA VAL A 16 7.33 -4.68 -20.34
C VAL A 16 7.11 -3.30 -19.73
N THR A 17 6.62 -3.26 -18.52
CA THR A 17 6.52 -2.04 -17.73
C THR A 17 7.33 -2.23 -16.46
N ALA A 18 8.13 -1.23 -16.09
CA ALA A 18 8.78 -1.15 -14.78
C ALA A 18 8.53 0.23 -14.16
N GLN A 19 8.30 0.24 -12.87
CA GLN A 19 8.06 1.46 -12.10
C GLN A 19 8.75 1.36 -10.75
N TYR A 20 9.39 2.43 -10.35
CA TYR A 20 9.89 2.63 -9.00
C TYR A 20 9.31 3.94 -8.46
N ILE A 21 8.79 3.88 -7.24
CA ILE A 21 8.31 5.04 -6.49
C ILE A 21 9.08 5.07 -5.19
N ASN A 22 9.59 6.23 -4.85
CA ASN A 22 10.08 6.57 -3.52
C ASN A 22 9.31 7.82 -3.10
N SER A 23 8.62 7.73 -1.97
CA SER A 23 7.80 8.81 -1.44
C SER A 23 8.13 9.00 0.03
N ASP A 24 8.56 10.21 0.35
CA ASP A 24 8.80 10.67 1.71
C ASP A 24 7.69 11.68 2.02
N GLY A 25 7.00 11.51 3.13
CA GLY A 25 5.88 12.36 3.52
C GLY A 25 5.75 12.49 5.02
N GLY A 26 4.87 13.39 5.46
CA GLY A 26 4.40 13.43 6.84
C GLY A 26 3.51 12.22 7.13
N ALA A 27 3.41 11.85 8.39
CA ALA A 27 2.41 10.89 8.84
C ALA A 27 0.98 11.45 8.73
N THR A 28 0.01 10.63 9.03
CA THR A 28 -1.37 11.06 9.13
C THR A 28 -1.51 12.01 10.31
N TYR A 29 -1.97 13.22 10.04
CA TYR A 29 -2.21 14.21 11.08
C TYR A 29 -3.68 14.18 11.47
N TYR A 30 -3.92 13.98 12.75
CA TYR A 30 -5.25 14.07 13.34
C TYR A 30 -5.29 15.25 14.30
N SER A 31 -6.45 15.80 14.52
CA SER A 31 -6.73 16.76 15.58
C SER A 31 -7.90 16.21 16.43
N ILE A 32 -7.85 16.47 17.73
CA ILE A 32 -8.98 16.15 18.61
C ILE A 32 -10.12 17.08 18.25
N SER A 33 -11.34 16.54 18.09
CA SER A 33 -12.50 17.34 17.80
C SER A 33 -12.83 18.28 18.98
N PRO A 34 -13.39 19.49 18.74
CA PRO A 34 -13.80 20.39 19.82
C PRO A 34 -14.82 19.74 20.78
N GLU A 35 -15.65 18.83 20.28
CA GLU A 35 -16.63 18.09 21.08
C GLU A 35 -15.96 17.11 22.04
N ASP A 36 -14.93 16.37 21.56
CA ASP A 36 -14.15 15.45 22.38
C ASP A 36 -13.26 16.21 23.36
N ALA A 37 -12.68 17.33 22.93
CA ALA A 37 -11.87 18.19 23.77
C ALA A 37 -12.67 18.86 24.90
N ALA A 38 -13.94 19.13 24.67
CA ALA A 38 -14.85 19.74 25.66
C ALA A 38 -15.45 18.72 26.66
N ASN A 39 -15.20 17.41 26.46
CA ASN A 39 -15.73 16.38 27.37
C ASN A 39 -14.90 16.33 28.66
N PRO A 40 -15.44 16.79 29.81
CA PRO A 40 -14.69 16.90 31.06
C PRO A 40 -14.30 15.54 31.67
N GLU A 41 -14.91 14.44 31.20
CA GLU A 41 -14.60 13.08 31.63
C GLU A 41 -13.65 12.35 30.66
N GLY A 42 -13.33 12.98 29.53
CA GLY A 42 -12.42 12.41 28.54
C GLY A 42 -10.97 12.49 28.95
N PHE A 43 -10.22 11.41 28.75
CA PHE A 43 -8.77 11.34 29.00
C PHE A 43 -7.99 12.45 28.25
N THR A 44 -8.45 12.80 27.06
CA THR A 44 -7.85 13.84 26.21
C THR A 44 -7.95 15.24 26.82
N THR A 45 -8.95 15.53 27.65
CA THR A 45 -9.12 16.84 28.32
C THR A 45 -7.99 17.12 29.31
N TYR A 46 -7.41 16.09 29.92
CA TYR A 46 -6.29 16.22 30.84
C TYR A 46 -4.96 16.46 30.11
N LEU A 47 -4.85 15.98 28.87
CA LEU A 47 -3.63 16.00 28.10
C LEU A 47 -3.57 17.21 27.16
N ASN A 48 -4.73 17.74 26.73
CA ASN A 48 -4.81 18.94 25.91
C ASN A 48 -5.44 20.10 26.70
N PRO A 49 -4.63 20.99 27.30
CA PRO A 49 -5.14 22.10 28.13
C PRO A 49 -5.83 23.22 27.33
N ASN A 50 -5.75 23.19 25.99
CA ASN A 50 -6.33 24.21 25.13
C ASN A 50 -7.33 23.60 24.12
N PRO A 51 -8.50 23.12 24.57
CA PRO A 51 -9.51 22.51 23.68
C PRO A 51 -10.08 23.49 22.63
N GLU A 52 -9.90 24.80 22.83
CA GLU A 52 -10.35 25.82 21.87
C GLU A 52 -9.51 25.84 20.58
N ASP A 53 -8.29 25.28 20.62
CA ASP A 53 -7.40 25.19 19.46
C ASP A 53 -7.76 24.02 18.52
N GLY A 54 -8.79 23.23 18.83
CA GLY A 54 -9.20 22.02 18.11
C GLY A 54 -9.67 22.23 16.66
N ASN A 55 -9.77 23.44 16.17
CA ASN A 55 -10.10 23.70 14.77
C ASN A 55 -8.84 23.90 13.94
N ASN A 56 -8.31 22.79 13.41
CA ASN A 56 -7.14 22.73 12.50
C ASN A 56 -5.76 22.97 13.15
N VAL A 57 -5.65 22.97 14.45
CA VAL A 57 -4.35 22.98 15.12
C VAL A 57 -3.95 21.53 15.39
N ILE A 58 -2.83 21.13 14.80
CA ILE A 58 -2.19 19.83 15.06
C ILE A 58 -1.39 20.00 16.33
N SER A 59 -1.74 19.23 17.35
CA SER A 59 -1.01 19.16 18.61
C SER A 59 -0.37 17.79 18.71
N GLN A 60 0.93 17.73 18.58
CA GLN A 60 1.71 16.50 18.57
C GLN A 60 3.04 16.73 19.26
N ASP A 61 3.54 15.74 19.98
CA ASP A 61 4.86 15.78 20.61
C ASP A 61 5.98 15.34 19.66
N ILE A 62 5.66 14.48 18.67
CA ILE A 62 6.60 14.11 17.58
C ILE A 62 6.07 14.51 16.20
N LEU A 63 7.00 14.84 15.32
CA LEU A 63 6.69 14.98 13.90
C LEU A 63 6.55 13.61 13.26
N GLY A 64 5.36 13.32 12.76
CA GLY A 64 5.12 12.09 12.04
C GLY A 64 5.88 12.02 10.71
N ALA A 65 6.26 10.82 10.33
CA ALA A 65 6.91 10.51 9.05
C ALA A 65 6.26 9.30 8.40
N SER A 66 6.19 9.29 7.07
CA SER A 66 5.73 8.15 6.29
C SER A 66 6.59 8.00 5.06
N ASP A 67 7.32 6.89 5.00
CA ASP A 67 8.18 6.54 3.88
C ASP A 67 7.58 5.35 3.14
N MET A 68 7.59 5.41 1.81
CA MET A 68 7.14 4.31 0.97
C MET A 68 8.09 4.12 -0.21
N LYS A 69 8.56 2.88 -0.38
CA LYS A 69 9.26 2.43 -1.57
C LYS A 69 8.42 1.39 -2.27
N ASN A 70 8.19 1.55 -3.55
CA ASN A 70 7.43 0.59 -4.34
C ASN A 70 8.17 0.29 -5.65
N PHE A 71 8.48 -0.98 -5.84
CA PHE A 71 8.95 -1.52 -7.11
C PHE A 71 7.86 -2.37 -7.74
N TYR A 72 7.43 -2.02 -8.95
CA TYR A 72 6.46 -2.75 -9.73
C TYR A 72 7.02 -3.09 -11.11
N THR A 73 6.80 -4.32 -11.54
CA THR A 73 7.08 -4.72 -12.91
C THR A 73 5.96 -5.58 -13.48
N ASN A 74 5.73 -5.47 -14.78
CA ASN A 74 4.73 -6.23 -15.50
C ASN A 74 5.28 -6.64 -16.88
N LEU A 75 5.08 -7.92 -17.22
CA LEU A 75 5.34 -8.47 -18.54
C LEU A 75 4.01 -8.96 -19.12
N ASN A 76 3.61 -8.39 -20.25
CA ASN A 76 2.45 -8.84 -21.02
C ASN A 76 2.93 -9.40 -22.36
N LEU A 77 2.69 -10.71 -22.57
CA LEU A 77 2.95 -11.42 -23.80
C LEU A 77 1.62 -11.66 -24.53
N GLU A 78 1.60 -11.35 -25.81
CA GLU A 78 0.44 -11.54 -26.67
C GLU A 78 0.85 -12.32 -27.93
N TYR A 79 0.17 -13.45 -28.14
CA TYR A 79 0.33 -14.23 -29.36
C TYR A 79 -1.02 -14.40 -30.05
N ASN A 80 -1.08 -13.96 -31.31
CA ASN A 80 -2.29 -13.96 -32.11
C ASN A 80 -2.20 -15.02 -33.21
N THR A 81 -3.13 -15.95 -33.22
CA THR A 81 -3.42 -16.81 -34.38
C THR A 81 -4.59 -16.22 -35.17
N ASP A 82 -4.98 -16.89 -36.25
CA ASP A 82 -6.13 -16.46 -37.06
C ASP A 82 -7.46 -16.61 -36.28
N ASN A 83 -7.51 -17.54 -35.30
CA ASN A 83 -8.76 -17.93 -34.63
C ASN A 83 -8.79 -17.49 -33.16
N VAL A 84 -7.63 -17.43 -32.47
CA VAL A 84 -7.55 -17.16 -31.03
C VAL A 84 -6.39 -16.24 -30.71
N LYS A 85 -6.54 -15.52 -29.62
CA LYS A 85 -5.52 -14.73 -28.98
C LYS A 85 -5.11 -15.39 -27.66
N PHE A 86 -3.83 -15.65 -27.50
CA PHE A 86 -3.21 -16.06 -26.25
C PHE A 86 -2.60 -14.83 -25.57
N GLN A 87 -2.81 -14.72 -24.29
CA GLN A 87 -2.24 -13.64 -23.49
C GLN A 87 -1.70 -14.22 -22.19
N SER A 88 -0.47 -13.80 -21.83
CA SER A 88 0.16 -14.09 -20.55
C SER A 88 0.54 -12.77 -19.90
N ILE A 89 0.07 -12.56 -18.68
CA ILE A 89 0.37 -11.36 -17.89
C ILE A 89 1.04 -11.82 -16.61
N THR A 90 2.30 -11.42 -16.44
CA THR A 90 3.08 -11.67 -15.24
C THR A 90 3.37 -10.35 -14.56
N SER A 91 3.08 -10.22 -13.28
CA SER A 91 3.44 -9.03 -12.52
C SER A 91 4.09 -9.36 -11.19
N TYR A 92 5.00 -8.51 -10.78
CA TYR A 92 5.63 -8.51 -9.47
C TYR A 92 5.56 -7.12 -8.86
N ASN A 93 5.21 -7.07 -7.58
CA ASN A 93 5.16 -5.83 -6.81
C ASN A 93 5.84 -6.06 -5.45
N ASP A 94 6.68 -5.10 -5.05
CA ASP A 94 7.38 -5.09 -3.76
C ASP A 94 7.20 -3.70 -3.15
N VAL A 95 6.51 -3.65 -2.01
CA VAL A 95 6.17 -2.41 -1.31
C VAL A 95 6.74 -2.46 0.08
N ASP A 96 7.65 -1.55 0.38
CA ASP A 96 8.12 -1.25 1.73
C ASP A 96 7.45 0.05 2.19
N ARG A 97 6.84 0.02 3.35
CA ARG A 97 6.25 1.20 3.97
C ARG A 97 6.61 1.26 5.44
N SER A 98 7.06 2.42 5.90
CA SER A 98 7.18 2.76 7.31
C SER A 98 6.37 4.00 7.61
N THR A 99 5.73 4.02 8.77
CA THR A 99 4.99 5.17 9.28
C THR A 99 5.31 5.30 10.76
N ILE A 100 5.66 6.50 11.18
CA ILE A 100 5.88 6.84 12.59
C ILE A 100 5.01 8.06 12.88
N GLY A 101 4.30 8.07 13.99
CA GLY A 101 3.46 9.19 14.38
C GLY A 101 2.97 9.11 15.80
N ASP A 102 2.53 10.26 16.26
CA ASP A 102 1.80 10.42 17.51
C ASP A 102 0.41 9.76 17.36
N LEU A 103 0.04 8.96 18.34
CA LEU A 103 -1.22 8.23 18.36
C LEU A 103 -2.20 8.78 19.41
N ASP A 104 -1.75 9.57 20.36
CA ASP A 104 -2.61 10.21 21.36
C ASP A 104 -3.07 11.61 20.93
N PHE A 105 -2.43 12.20 19.90
CA PHE A 105 -2.78 13.49 19.31
C PHE A 105 -2.73 14.66 20.30
N THR A 106 -1.80 14.62 21.26
CA THR A 106 -1.61 15.63 22.27
C THR A 106 -0.16 16.15 22.28
N PRO A 107 0.13 17.33 22.87
CA PRO A 107 1.49 17.82 22.97
C PRO A 107 2.29 17.16 24.11
N VAL A 108 1.72 16.17 24.77
CA VAL A 108 2.32 15.44 25.88
C VAL A 108 2.60 14.02 25.44
N PHE A 109 3.84 13.58 25.63
CA PHE A 109 4.22 12.22 25.30
C PHE A 109 3.43 11.19 26.12
N VAL A 110 2.51 10.49 25.46
CA VAL A 110 1.71 9.41 26.03
C VAL A 110 1.84 8.15 25.18
N LEU A 111 1.64 8.25 23.87
CA LEU A 111 1.64 7.11 22.96
C LEU A 111 2.07 7.49 21.54
N ASP A 112 3.24 7.01 21.17
CA ASP A 112 3.73 7.05 19.79
C ASP A 112 3.69 5.66 19.16
N GLN A 113 3.51 5.61 17.85
CA GLN A 113 3.44 4.35 17.11
C GLN A 113 4.34 4.38 15.88
N GLY A 114 5.08 3.28 15.71
CA GLY A 114 5.80 2.97 14.48
C GLY A 114 5.21 1.73 13.82
N GLU A 115 4.89 1.81 12.53
CA GLU A 115 4.46 0.68 11.71
C GLU A 115 5.46 0.46 10.57
N PHE A 116 5.84 -0.80 10.37
CA PHE A 116 6.66 -1.24 9.25
C PHE A 116 5.96 -2.36 8.52
N ASN A 117 5.76 -2.18 7.23
CA ASN A 117 5.00 -3.11 6.40
C ASN A 117 5.77 -3.38 5.11
N ASN A 118 6.11 -4.65 4.87
CA ASN A 118 6.62 -5.12 3.59
C ASN A 118 5.59 -6.04 2.97
N THR A 119 5.24 -5.80 1.71
CA THR A 119 4.31 -6.65 0.96
C THR A 119 4.91 -6.97 -0.40
N LYS A 120 5.11 -8.26 -0.66
CA LYS A 120 5.54 -8.78 -1.95
C LYS A 120 4.40 -9.55 -2.59
N SER A 121 4.14 -9.29 -3.85
CA SER A 121 3.13 -10.04 -4.59
C SER A 121 3.63 -10.46 -5.96
N PHE A 122 3.35 -11.70 -6.31
CA PHE A 122 3.55 -12.26 -7.64
C PHE A 122 2.21 -12.68 -8.21
N ASN A 123 1.91 -12.26 -9.44
CA ASN A 123 0.68 -12.60 -10.12
C ASN A 123 0.99 -13.15 -11.51
N GLN A 124 0.26 -14.19 -11.89
CA GLN A 124 0.30 -14.77 -13.23
C GLN A 124 -1.12 -14.98 -13.75
N GLU A 125 -1.42 -14.39 -14.89
CA GLU A 125 -2.67 -14.62 -15.61
C GLU A 125 -2.37 -15.22 -16.98
N LEU A 126 -3.11 -16.26 -17.34
CA LEU A 126 -3.14 -16.82 -18.67
C LEU A 126 -4.56 -16.72 -19.23
N ARG A 127 -4.69 -16.20 -20.46
CA ARG A 127 -5.99 -15.99 -21.09
C ARG A 127 -5.95 -16.42 -22.56
N VAL A 128 -7.00 -17.08 -22.98
CA VAL A 128 -7.26 -17.40 -24.38
C VAL A 128 -8.61 -16.81 -24.78
N THR A 129 -8.62 -16.04 -25.83
CA THR A 129 -9.84 -15.33 -26.28
C THR A 129 -10.10 -15.63 -27.75
N ASN A 130 -11.35 -15.85 -28.12
CA ASN A 130 -11.78 -15.98 -29.50
C ASN A 130 -11.49 -14.68 -30.31
N ARG A 131 -11.02 -14.85 -31.54
CA ARG A 131 -10.75 -13.74 -32.46
C ARG A 131 -11.65 -13.74 -33.71
N LYS A 132 -12.36 -14.82 -33.94
CA LYS A 132 -13.29 -14.88 -35.06
C LYS A 132 -14.50 -14.01 -34.80
N THR A 133 -14.79 -13.09 -35.71
CA THR A 133 -15.94 -12.18 -35.66
C THR A 133 -17.19 -12.74 -36.29
N ASP A 134 -17.08 -13.86 -37.01
CA ASP A 134 -18.18 -14.54 -37.76
C ASP A 134 -18.77 -15.73 -36.98
N THR A 135 -18.37 -15.92 -35.72
CA THR A 135 -18.92 -16.98 -34.86
C THR A 135 -20.14 -16.48 -34.09
N LYS A 136 -21.06 -17.40 -33.80
CA LYS A 136 -22.26 -17.12 -33.00
C LYS A 136 -21.96 -16.86 -31.53
N PHE A 137 -20.73 -17.19 -31.10
CA PHE A 137 -20.31 -17.08 -29.69
C PHE A 137 -18.93 -16.44 -29.60
N ASP A 138 -18.84 -15.40 -28.79
CA ASP A 138 -17.56 -14.87 -28.29
C ASP A 138 -17.26 -15.51 -26.95
N TRP A 139 -16.05 -16.02 -26.82
CA TRP A 139 -15.63 -16.70 -25.60
C TRP A 139 -14.22 -16.28 -25.16
N SER A 140 -14.00 -16.30 -23.86
CA SER A 140 -12.70 -16.13 -23.23
C SER A 140 -12.56 -17.15 -22.11
N LEU A 141 -11.41 -17.80 -22.04
CA LEU A 141 -11.04 -18.73 -20.98
C LEU A 141 -9.72 -18.26 -20.37
N GLY A 142 -9.61 -18.30 -19.05
CA GLY A 142 -8.38 -17.90 -18.36
C GLY A 142 -8.19 -18.58 -17.03
N GLY A 143 -6.96 -18.54 -16.56
CA GLY A 143 -6.54 -18.95 -15.22
C GLY A 143 -5.70 -17.87 -14.60
N PHE A 144 -5.79 -17.75 -13.27
CA PHE A 144 -5.07 -16.77 -12.49
C PHE A 144 -4.42 -17.44 -11.28
N TYR A 145 -3.18 -17.06 -11.00
CA TYR A 145 -2.43 -17.45 -9.82
C TYR A 145 -1.90 -16.19 -9.14
N GLN A 146 -2.00 -16.14 -7.82
CA GLN A 146 -1.44 -15.07 -7.00
C GLN A 146 -0.75 -15.66 -5.79
N ASN A 147 0.44 -15.14 -5.49
CA ASN A 147 1.12 -15.33 -4.21
C ASN A 147 1.38 -13.97 -3.59
N VAL A 148 1.01 -13.80 -2.32
CA VAL A 148 1.23 -12.58 -1.55
C VAL A 148 1.91 -12.95 -0.23
N GLU A 149 3.07 -12.35 -0.02
CA GLU A 149 3.80 -12.43 1.23
C GLU A 149 3.74 -11.06 1.90
N ARG A 150 3.32 -11.02 3.14
CA ARG A 150 3.24 -9.79 3.91
C ARG A 150 3.92 -9.99 5.26
N SER A 151 4.85 -9.10 5.59
CA SER A 151 5.36 -8.94 6.94
C SER A 151 4.92 -7.59 7.50
N PHE A 152 4.48 -7.61 8.73
CA PHE A 152 4.02 -6.44 9.46
C PHE A 152 4.70 -6.43 10.81
N PHE A 153 5.24 -5.29 11.17
CA PHE A 153 5.82 -5.02 12.47
C PHE A 153 5.26 -3.71 13.00
N GLN A 154 4.80 -3.71 14.23
CA GLN A 154 4.33 -2.53 14.94
C GLN A 154 5.13 -2.38 16.22
N SER A 155 5.49 -1.17 16.54
CA SER A 155 6.17 -0.80 17.79
C SER A 155 5.44 0.39 18.40
N ASP A 156 5.09 0.27 19.65
CA ASP A 156 4.41 1.32 20.40
C ASP A 156 5.33 1.81 21.52
N LEU A 157 5.42 3.12 21.70
CA LEU A 157 6.15 3.79 22.75
C LEU A 157 5.14 4.39 23.72
N LEU A 158 5.13 3.95 24.96
CA LEU A 158 4.16 4.35 25.97
C LEU A 158 4.86 4.88 27.22
N PHE A 159 4.67 6.15 27.54
CA PHE A 159 5.18 6.84 28.74
C PHE A 159 6.68 6.67 29.01
N SER A 160 7.48 6.33 28.02
CA SER A 160 8.91 6.13 28.19
C SER A 160 9.69 6.49 26.92
N ASP A 161 10.94 6.86 27.10
CA ASP A 161 11.87 7.13 25.98
C ASP A 161 12.37 5.83 25.30
N GLU A 162 11.96 4.68 25.80
CA GLU A 162 12.35 3.37 25.26
C GLU A 162 11.17 2.71 24.52
N TRP A 163 11.39 2.36 23.26
CA TRP A 163 10.40 1.64 22.46
C TRP A 163 10.08 0.26 23.06
N ALA A 164 8.88 0.11 23.57
CA ALA A 164 8.36 -1.19 23.94
C ALA A 164 8.04 -1.96 22.65
N VAL A 165 8.85 -2.95 22.32
CA VAL A 165 8.65 -3.80 21.15
C VAL A 165 7.51 -4.75 21.44
N THR A 166 6.32 -4.45 20.97
CA THR A 166 5.26 -5.44 20.81
C THR A 166 5.42 -6.09 19.44
N ASP A 167 6.07 -7.25 19.42
CA ASP A 167 6.38 -7.95 18.18
C ASP A 167 5.12 -8.69 17.68
N TYR A 168 4.40 -8.07 16.75
CA TYR A 168 3.31 -8.72 16.00
C TYR A 168 3.81 -9.07 14.60
N THR A 169 4.59 -10.12 14.48
CA THR A 169 4.94 -10.65 13.17
C THR A 169 3.84 -11.58 12.68
N ALA A 170 3.00 -11.13 11.77
CA ALA A 170 2.05 -11.96 11.06
C ALA A 170 2.55 -12.19 9.63
N THR A 171 2.88 -13.43 9.30
CA THR A 171 3.19 -13.83 7.93
C THR A 171 1.95 -14.50 7.34
N PHE A 172 1.39 -13.93 6.29
CA PHE A 172 0.27 -14.51 5.54
C PHE A 172 0.82 -15.06 4.21
N ASN A 173 0.66 -16.36 3.98
CA ASN A 173 0.96 -17.04 2.72
C ASN A 173 -0.31 -17.22 1.90
#